data_d8d23b7c4803b3822eed699d30e565b7
#
_entry.id   d8d23b7c4803b3822eed699d30e565b7
#
_cell.length_a   1.000
_cell.length_b   1.000
_cell.length_c   1.000
_cell.angle_alpha   90.00
_cell.angle_beta   90.00
_cell.angle_gamma   90.00
#
_symmetry.space_group_name_H-M   'P 1'
#
loop_
_entity.id
_entity.type
_entity.pdbx_description
1 polymer ?
#
loop_
_entity_poly.entity_id
_entity_poly.type
_entity_poly.pdbx_seq_one_letter_code
_entity_poly.pdbx_strand_id
1 'polypeptide(L)' 'IIVEDLNATEKLNQILHDYGPYIIGRMGLPHREKKLSIISVVVDAPNNVISALSGKLGMIKGITVKTIYSKTSEG' A
#
# COMPACT_ATOMS: atom_id res chain seq x y z
N ILE A 1 1.50 4.44 2.46
CA ILE A 1 2.23 3.34 3.13
C ILE A 1 3.59 3.88 3.54
N ILE A 2 3.88 3.78 4.81
CA ILE A 2 5.19 4.16 5.33
C ILE A 2 5.91 2.90 5.76
N VAL A 3 7.06 2.65 5.15
CA VAL A 3 7.88 1.48 5.44
C VAL A 3 9.02 1.93 6.36
N GLU A 4 8.94 1.55 7.63
CA GLU A 4 9.94 1.91 8.63
C GLU A 4 11.00 0.82 8.80
N ASP A 5 10.67 -0.41 8.41
CA ASP A 5 11.59 -1.54 8.49
C ASP A 5 11.79 -2.08 7.06
N LEU A 6 13.01 -1.96 6.55
CA LEU A 6 13.31 -2.41 5.20
C LEU A 6 13.14 -3.92 5.03
N ASN A 7 13.17 -4.67 6.10
CA ASN A 7 12.94 -6.11 6.03
C ASN A 7 11.47 -6.42 5.66
N ALA A 8 10.58 -5.47 5.81
CA ALA A 8 9.19 -5.64 5.45
C ALA A 8 8.93 -5.46 3.95
N THR A 9 9.90 -4.95 3.22
CA THR A 9 9.74 -4.60 1.80
C THR A 9 9.35 -5.80 0.94
N GLU A 10 9.93 -6.95 1.21
CA GLU A 10 9.65 -8.14 0.44
C GLU A 10 8.20 -8.59 0.57
N LYS A 11 7.68 -8.61 1.81
CA LYS A 11 6.28 -8.97 2.04
C LYS A 11 5.34 -7.94 1.44
N LEU A 12 5.69 -6.66 1.55
CA LEU A 12 4.92 -5.58 0.96
C LEU A 12 4.81 -5.76 -0.55
N ASN A 13 5.93 -5.98 -1.20
CA ASN A 13 5.95 -6.14 -2.65
C ASN A 13 5.18 -7.38 -3.10
N GLN A 14 5.24 -8.46 -2.33
CA GLN A 14 4.49 -9.68 -2.65
C GLN A 14 2.98 -9.42 -2.61
N ILE A 15 2.51 -8.72 -1.58
CA ILE A 15 1.08 -8.39 -1.46
C ILE A 15 0.65 -7.46 -2.59
N LEU A 16 1.44 -6.45 -2.90
CA LEU A 16 1.13 -5.54 -4.00
C LEU A 16 1.11 -6.26 -5.34
N HIS A 17 2.00 -7.22 -5.51
CA HIS A 17 2.02 -8.05 -6.72
C HIS A 17 0.72 -8.87 -6.84
N ASP A 18 0.28 -9.46 -5.75
CA ASP A 18 -0.94 -10.25 -5.73
C ASP A 18 -2.19 -9.41 -6.08
N TYR A 19 -2.15 -8.13 -5.76
CA TYR A 19 -3.23 -7.21 -6.07
C TYR A 19 -2.97 -6.37 -7.33
N GLY A 20 -1.95 -6.76 -8.11
CA GLY A 20 -1.56 -6.05 -9.31
C GLY A 20 -2.70 -5.68 -10.26
N PRO A 21 -3.66 -6.59 -10.54
CA PRO A 21 -4.75 -6.25 -11.46
C PRO A 21 -5.60 -5.05 -11.03
N TYR A 22 -5.58 -4.70 -9.76
CA TYR A 22 -6.35 -3.56 -9.24
C TYR A 22 -5.51 -2.29 -9.12
N ILE A 23 -4.20 -2.38 -9.26
CA ILE A 23 -3.30 -1.25 -9.05
C ILE A 23 -3.14 -0.47 -10.35
N ILE A 24 -3.51 0.81 -10.32
CA ILE A 24 -3.39 1.69 -11.48
C ILE A 24 -2.02 2.35 -11.52
N GLY A 25 -1.47 2.65 -10.37
CA GLY A 25 -0.18 3.32 -10.30
C GLY A 25 0.42 3.22 -8.91
N ARG A 26 1.72 3.43 -8.86
CA ARG A 26 2.42 3.37 -7.58
C ARG A 26 3.67 4.25 -7.68
N MET A 27 4.00 4.90 -6.55
CA MET A 27 5.16 5.75 -6.46
C MET A 27 5.86 5.54 -5.14
N GLY A 28 7.17 5.40 -5.17
CA GLY A 28 7.98 5.24 -3.97
C GLY A 28 8.91 6.41 -3.79
N LEU A 29 8.99 6.92 -2.56
CA LEU A 29 9.87 8.01 -2.20
C LEU A 29 10.72 7.60 -1.00
N PRO A 30 11.99 7.26 -1.20
CA PRO A 30 12.85 6.94 -0.07
C PRO A 30 13.22 8.21 0.69
N HIS A 31 13.15 8.15 2.01
CA HIS A 31 13.54 9.25 2.87
C HIS A 31 14.78 8.81 3.65
N ARG A 32 15.94 9.11 3.10
CA ARG A 32 17.20 8.60 3.63
C ARG A 32 17.53 9.07 5.04
N GLU A 33 17.24 10.32 5.36
CA GLU A 33 17.55 10.88 6.66
C GLU A 33 16.82 10.15 7.79
N LYS A 34 15.56 9.78 7.56
CA LYS A 34 14.75 9.07 8.54
C LYS A 34 14.77 7.56 8.35
N LYS A 35 15.51 7.09 7.38
CA LYS A 35 15.63 5.65 7.06
C LYS A 35 14.28 4.98 6.87
N LEU A 36 13.39 5.64 6.14
CA LEU A 36 12.08 5.08 5.82
C LEU A 36 11.77 5.30 4.34
N SER A 37 10.77 4.59 3.86
CA SER A 37 10.27 4.77 2.49
C SER A 37 8.78 5.08 2.56
N ILE A 38 8.35 5.99 1.70
CA ILE A 38 6.94 6.32 1.56
C ILE A 38 6.48 5.77 0.22
N ILE A 39 5.44 4.96 0.25
CA ILE A 39 4.91 4.36 -0.96
C ILE A 39 3.45 4.76 -1.12
N SER A 40 3.14 5.37 -2.25
CA SER A 40 1.78 5.73 -2.61
C SER A 40 1.29 4.77 -3.68
N VAL A 41 0.12 4.19 -3.47
CA VAL A 41 -0.46 3.23 -4.41
C VAL A 41 -1.88 3.68 -4.74
N VAL A 42 -2.18 3.75 -6.02
CA VAL A 42 -3.51 4.08 -6.49
C VAL A 42 -4.19 2.80 -6.94
N VAL A 43 -5.35 2.52 -6.34
CA VAL A 43 -6.07 1.26 -6.54
C VAL A 43 -7.46 1.55 -7.05
N ASP A 44 -7.85 0.83 -8.09
CA ASP A 44 -9.22 0.87 -8.61
C ASP A 44 -9.83 -0.52 -8.38
N ALA A 45 -10.67 -0.63 -7.36
CA ALA A 45 -11.23 -1.90 -6.95
C ALA A 45 -12.49 -1.67 -6.10
N PRO A 46 -13.33 -2.71 -5.95
CA PRO A 46 -14.45 -2.63 -5.01
C PRO A 46 -13.93 -2.40 -3.58
N ASN A 47 -14.74 -1.77 -2.75
CA ASN A 47 -14.33 -1.43 -1.39
C ASN A 47 -13.90 -2.64 -0.56
N ASN A 48 -14.52 -3.79 -0.76
CA ASN A 48 -14.12 -5.00 -0.03
C ASN A 48 -12.72 -5.46 -0.42
N VAL A 49 -12.31 -5.27 -1.66
CA VAL A 49 -10.95 -5.59 -2.11
C VAL A 49 -9.95 -4.62 -1.50
N ILE A 50 -10.28 -3.33 -1.51
CA ILE A 50 -9.40 -2.31 -0.93
C ILE A 50 -9.22 -2.56 0.58
N SER A 51 -10.31 -2.87 1.27
CA SER A 51 -10.24 -3.18 2.71
C SER A 51 -9.39 -4.40 2.99
N ALA A 52 -9.49 -5.43 2.15
CA ALA A 52 -8.67 -6.63 2.30
C ALA A 52 -7.19 -6.32 2.09
N LEU A 53 -6.89 -5.52 1.08
CA LEU A 53 -5.51 -5.11 0.80
C LEU A 53 -4.93 -4.30 1.97
N SER A 54 -5.69 -3.30 2.44
CA SER A 54 -5.27 -2.47 3.57
C SER A 54 -5.03 -3.32 4.82
N GLY A 55 -5.92 -4.28 5.07
CA GLY A 55 -5.78 -5.17 6.22
C GLY A 55 -4.52 -6.02 6.15
N LYS A 56 -4.24 -6.58 4.98
CA LYS A 56 -3.04 -7.40 4.79
C LYS A 56 -1.76 -6.58 4.95
N LEU A 57 -1.74 -5.37 4.39
CA LEU A 57 -0.59 -4.49 4.51
C LEU A 57 -0.40 -4.05 5.96
N GLY A 58 -1.50 -3.74 6.65
CA GLY A 58 -1.44 -3.30 8.04
C GLY A 58 -0.96 -4.36 9.01
N MET A 59 -1.01 -5.64 8.62
CA MET A 59 -0.51 -6.73 9.45
C MET A 59 1.00 -6.93 9.34
N ILE A 60 1.65 -6.26 8.40
CA ILE A 60 3.11 -6.37 8.25
C ILE A 60 3.78 -5.50 9.31
N LYS A 61 4.64 -6.12 10.11
CA LYS A 61 5.40 -5.39 11.12
C LYS A 61 6.36 -4.41 10.44
N GLY A 62 6.41 -3.18 10.93
CA GLY A 62 7.28 -2.16 10.37
C GLY A 62 6.68 -1.35 9.25
N ILE A 63 5.38 -1.49 9.03
CA ILE A 63 4.65 -0.76 8.00
C ILE A 63 3.44 -0.06 8.62
N THR A 64 3.24 1.20 8.25
CA THR A 64 2.05 1.97 8.60
C THR A 64 1.27 2.25 7.33
N VAL A 65 -0.03 1.96 7.35
CA VAL A 65 -0.89 2.14 6.18
C VAL A 65 -1.98 3.14 6.48
N LYS A 66 -2.20 4.05 5.55
CA LYS A 66 -3.37 4.92 5.56
C LYS A 66 -4.10 4.75 4.25
N THR A 67 -5.40 4.60 4.31
CA THR A 67 -6.22 4.39 3.11
C THR A 67 -7.24 5.51 2.99
N ILE A 68 -7.32 6.07 1.81
CA ILE A 68 -8.31 7.10 1.49
C ILE A 68 -9.21 6.54 0.39
N TYR A 69 -10.49 6.52 0.66
CA TYR A 69 -11.48 6.05 -0.31
C TYR A 69 -12.06 7.23 -1.07
N SER A 70 -12.14 7.08 -2.37
CA SER A 70 -12.81 8.06 -3.20
C SER A 70 -14.31 7.76 -3.22
N LYS A 71 -15.11 8.81 -3.13
CA LYS A 71 -16.56 8.69 -3.24
C LYS A 71 -17.03 9.04 -4.65
N THR A 72 -16.40 8.45 -5.65
CA THR A 72 -16.83 8.68 -7.02
C THR A 72 -18.18 8.02 -7.23
N SER A 73 -19.04 8.69 -7.97
CA SER A 73 -20.40 8.22 -8.21
C SER A 73 -20.45 6.94 -9.03
N GLU A 74 -19.40 6.67 -9.76
CA GLU A 74 -19.30 5.48 -10.59
C GLU A 74 -18.98 4.23 -9.80
N GLY A 75 -18.64 4.43 -8.55
CA GLY A 75 -18.27 3.32 -7.67
C GLY A 75 -19.41 2.40 -7.40
#